data_35edf2949593d8e69edd116722904b6d
#
_entry.id   35edf2949593d8e69edd116722904b6d
#
_cell.length_a   1.000
_cell.length_b   1.000
_cell.length_c   1.000
_cell.angle_alpha   90.00
_cell.angle_beta   90.00
_cell.angle_gamma   90.00
#
_symmetry.space_group_name_H-M   'P 1'
#
loop_
_entity.id
_entity.type
_entity.pdbx_description
1 polymer ?
#
loop_
_entity_poly.entity_id
_entity_poly.type
_entity_poly.pdbx_seq_one_letter_code
_entity_poly.pdbx_strand_id
1 'polypeptide(L)'
;MPRTLAGRLAPLLVAMGLQGMILWVPVEKLFMSQIGFTPASVGVMAAAYAAVVPLLEVPSGILADRWSRNGTMVLACVGLLVSSIIGGLSHNVATYVVAAMVLGVYFALSSGTVDSIVYDTVLEETGSSDLYETWIGRVRIVESVGFVVSALAGGVLAEATSARTAYFVTLPFAAAAIIAFLRFDEPRLHRDVEPTSLRSHIALTFGTILRRPEVLQLLLLLALVGTLAQAVFEFGPLWLVALAAPAVLFGPYWAALMSTLGVGGYLAAKLDLTRTPIVVALAVVTPAATVVLALTRSLAAVVIAQTVLALLLAVVAIHAGRLLHDAVPSAIRAGVSSGAGTASWVLFLPFALALGWVGREQGVPRTGWLLTGAALLLGALLVVSVRRAGRASEPARPEDLACRELVDLVTDLLDGALSPAWRKGVEAHLSACDGCTEYLRQIRTTVEALGRLRAHTVQLPP
;
A
#
# COMPACT_ATOMS: atom_id res chain seq x y z
N MET A 1 -17.56 34.60 -2.82
CA MET A 1 -18.10 33.68 -1.82
C MET A 1 -16.99 32.69 -1.50
N PRO A 2 -16.65 32.41 -0.25
CA PRO A 2 -15.69 31.35 0.08
C PRO A 2 -16.22 30.04 -0.51
N ARG A 3 -15.38 29.34 -1.30
CA ARG A 3 -15.74 28.03 -1.83
C ARG A 3 -15.84 27.07 -0.64
N THR A 4 -16.88 26.26 -0.58
CA THR A 4 -16.95 25.19 0.41
C THR A 4 -15.85 24.15 0.14
N LEU A 5 -15.34 23.45 1.16
CA LEU A 5 -14.35 22.37 1.00
C LEU A 5 -14.78 21.36 -0.09
N ALA A 6 -16.09 21.04 -0.14
CA ALA A 6 -16.65 20.18 -1.19
C ALA A 6 -16.48 20.79 -2.60
N GLY A 7 -16.73 22.09 -2.75
CA GLY A 7 -16.57 22.78 -4.03
C GLY A 7 -15.10 22.88 -4.46
N ARG A 8 -14.16 22.97 -3.51
CA ARG A 8 -12.73 23.00 -3.79
C ARG A 8 -12.19 21.62 -4.20
N LEU A 9 -12.63 20.54 -3.53
CA LEU A 9 -12.22 19.16 -3.85
C LEU A 9 -12.99 18.54 -5.01
N ALA A 10 -14.08 19.15 -5.50
CA ALA A 10 -14.88 18.60 -6.60
C ALA A 10 -14.07 18.33 -7.89
N PRO A 11 -13.18 19.23 -8.38
CA PRO A 11 -12.36 18.94 -9.57
C PRO A 11 -11.43 17.76 -9.35
N LEU A 12 -10.86 17.59 -8.14
CA LEU A 12 -10.02 16.45 -7.77
C LEU A 12 -10.82 15.14 -7.80
N LEU A 13 -12.02 15.12 -7.22
CA LEU A 13 -12.89 13.93 -7.26
C LEU A 13 -13.24 13.54 -8.70
N VAL A 14 -13.59 14.52 -9.55
CA VAL A 14 -13.85 14.27 -10.97
C VAL A 14 -12.60 13.73 -11.66
N ALA A 15 -11.42 14.30 -11.41
CA ALA A 15 -10.17 13.85 -11.99
C ALA A 15 -9.86 12.41 -11.62
N MET A 16 -10.02 12.04 -10.33
CA MET A 16 -9.77 10.68 -9.83
C MET A 16 -10.76 9.65 -10.41
N GLY A 17 -12.03 10.01 -10.53
CA GLY A 17 -13.02 9.15 -11.18
C GLY A 17 -12.72 8.91 -12.66
N LEU A 18 -12.32 9.96 -13.38
CA LEU A 18 -11.91 9.87 -14.79
C LEU A 18 -10.60 9.10 -14.98
N GLN A 19 -9.65 9.27 -14.05
CA GLN A 19 -8.39 8.54 -14.02
C GLN A 19 -8.61 7.03 -13.79
N GLY A 20 -9.63 6.63 -13.03
CA GLY A 20 -10.06 5.25 -12.88
C GLY A 20 -10.66 4.63 -14.17
N MET A 21 -11.02 5.44 -15.17
CA MET A 21 -11.65 4.98 -16.43
C MET A 21 -10.61 4.47 -17.44
N ILE A 22 -9.86 3.40 -17.07
CA ILE A 22 -8.82 2.78 -17.90
C ILE A 22 -9.37 1.48 -18.51
N LEU A 23 -10.09 1.62 -19.63
CA LEU A 23 -10.84 0.52 -20.24
C LEU A 23 -9.99 -0.63 -20.78
N TRP A 24 -8.71 -0.38 -21.06
CA TRP A 24 -7.82 -1.42 -21.59
C TRP A 24 -7.23 -2.34 -20.50
N VAL A 25 -7.18 -1.91 -19.23
CA VAL A 25 -6.60 -2.71 -18.14
C VAL A 25 -7.16 -4.14 -18.08
N PRO A 26 -8.48 -4.35 -18.09
CA PRO A 26 -9.03 -5.72 -17.99
C PRO A 26 -8.62 -6.61 -19.16
N VAL A 27 -8.46 -6.07 -20.35
CA VAL A 27 -8.17 -6.82 -21.58
C VAL A 27 -6.72 -6.71 -22.04
N GLU A 28 -5.86 -6.13 -21.22
CA GLU A 28 -4.45 -5.92 -21.53
C GLU A 28 -3.74 -7.23 -21.95
N LYS A 29 -3.84 -8.28 -21.15
CA LYS A 29 -3.14 -9.54 -21.44
C LYS A 29 -3.72 -10.27 -22.66
N LEU A 30 -5.01 -10.08 -22.93
CA LEU A 30 -5.63 -10.55 -24.16
C LEU A 30 -5.03 -9.79 -25.36
N PHE A 31 -4.94 -8.46 -25.32
CA PHE A 31 -4.31 -7.64 -26.34
C PHE A 31 -2.83 -8.01 -26.54
N MET A 32 -2.07 -8.17 -25.46
CA MET A 32 -0.67 -8.59 -25.50
C MET A 32 -0.52 -9.93 -26.23
N SER A 33 -1.39 -10.90 -25.97
CA SER A 33 -1.34 -12.20 -26.67
C SER A 33 -1.58 -12.06 -28.17
N GLN A 34 -2.44 -11.13 -28.59
CA GLN A 34 -2.74 -10.84 -30.01
C GLN A 34 -1.58 -10.19 -30.76
N ILE A 35 -0.70 -9.45 -30.07
CA ILE A 35 0.49 -8.82 -30.66
C ILE A 35 1.79 -9.63 -30.46
N GLY A 36 1.66 -10.90 -30.08
CA GLY A 36 2.75 -11.87 -30.05
C GLY A 36 3.50 -11.98 -28.71
N PHE A 37 2.90 -11.52 -27.61
CA PHE A 37 3.46 -11.77 -26.29
C PHE A 37 3.37 -13.25 -25.91
N THR A 38 4.45 -13.74 -25.34
CA THR A 38 4.53 -15.00 -24.60
C THR A 38 4.57 -14.73 -23.11
N PRO A 39 4.32 -15.72 -22.24
CA PRO A 39 4.49 -15.53 -20.79
C PRO A 39 5.88 -14.95 -20.42
N ALA A 40 6.94 -15.35 -21.11
CA ALA A 40 8.28 -14.82 -20.88
C ALA A 40 8.39 -13.32 -21.20
N SER A 41 7.85 -12.87 -22.33
CA SER A 41 7.86 -11.44 -22.67
C SER A 41 6.93 -10.61 -21.78
N VAL A 42 5.85 -11.19 -21.23
CA VAL A 42 5.08 -10.57 -20.15
C VAL A 42 5.94 -10.38 -18.90
N GLY A 43 6.72 -11.40 -18.52
CA GLY A 43 7.66 -11.30 -17.40
C GLY A 43 8.72 -10.20 -17.60
N VAL A 44 9.28 -10.10 -18.80
CA VAL A 44 10.25 -9.03 -19.16
C VAL A 44 9.59 -7.65 -19.10
N MET A 45 8.40 -7.51 -19.65
CA MET A 45 7.64 -6.25 -19.61
C MET A 45 7.31 -5.84 -18.18
N ALA A 46 6.80 -6.79 -17.38
CA ALA A 46 6.47 -6.55 -15.97
C ALA A 46 7.72 -6.15 -15.15
N ALA A 47 8.86 -6.80 -15.39
CA ALA A 47 10.13 -6.41 -14.77
C ALA A 47 10.61 -5.03 -15.24
N ALA A 48 10.48 -4.70 -16.52
CA ALA A 48 10.90 -3.42 -17.05
C ALA A 48 10.11 -2.26 -16.43
N TYR A 49 8.77 -2.36 -16.39
CA TYR A 49 7.97 -1.32 -15.79
C TYR A 49 8.16 -1.26 -14.27
N ALA A 50 8.29 -2.41 -13.60
CA ALA A 50 8.53 -2.49 -12.16
C ALA A 50 9.89 -1.86 -11.76
N ALA A 51 10.87 -1.83 -12.65
CA ALA A 51 12.15 -1.15 -12.40
C ALA A 51 12.03 0.38 -12.45
N VAL A 52 11.12 0.91 -13.28
CA VAL A 52 10.90 2.36 -13.43
C VAL A 52 10.35 2.97 -12.15
N VAL A 53 9.43 2.29 -11.46
CA VAL A 53 8.75 2.83 -10.27
C VAL A 53 9.75 3.20 -9.15
N PRO A 54 10.57 2.28 -8.60
CA PRO A 54 11.49 2.62 -7.51
C PRO A 54 12.58 3.60 -7.94
N LEU A 55 12.97 3.62 -9.22
CA LEU A 55 13.95 4.58 -9.74
C LEU A 55 13.42 6.02 -9.75
N LEU A 56 12.13 6.19 -9.98
CA LEU A 56 11.49 7.50 -10.08
C LEU A 56 10.75 7.91 -8.80
N GLU A 57 10.49 7.02 -7.85
CA GLU A 57 9.70 7.30 -6.64
C GLU A 57 10.29 8.47 -5.83
N VAL A 58 11.61 8.49 -5.61
CA VAL A 58 12.27 9.59 -4.90
C VAL A 58 12.31 10.87 -5.73
N PRO A 59 12.73 10.86 -7.02
CA PRO A 59 12.68 12.04 -7.88
C PRO A 59 11.26 12.63 -8.03
N SER A 60 10.23 11.79 -8.14
CA SER A 60 8.84 12.25 -8.28
C SER A 60 8.31 12.92 -7.01
N GLY A 61 8.65 12.39 -5.83
CA GLY A 61 8.33 13.03 -4.56
C GLY A 61 8.98 14.42 -4.42
N ILE A 62 10.28 14.53 -4.76
CA ILE A 62 10.97 15.82 -4.78
C ILE A 62 10.34 16.79 -5.78
N LEU A 63 9.93 16.31 -6.95
CA LEU A 63 9.25 17.12 -7.96
C LEU A 63 7.90 17.64 -7.42
N ALA A 64 7.11 16.77 -6.80
CA ALA A 64 5.82 17.12 -6.22
C ALA A 64 5.95 18.19 -5.14
N ASP A 65 6.92 18.05 -4.24
CA ASP A 65 7.11 18.97 -3.11
C ASP A 65 7.73 20.31 -3.52
N ARG A 66 8.63 20.32 -4.53
CA ARG A 66 9.35 21.56 -4.93
C ARG A 66 8.67 22.35 -6.04
N TRP A 67 7.92 21.69 -6.89
CA TRP A 67 7.27 22.33 -8.03
C TRP A 67 5.77 22.49 -7.82
N SER A 68 5.03 21.38 -7.84
CA SER A 68 3.58 21.37 -7.66
C SER A 68 3.09 19.92 -7.57
N ARG A 69 2.33 19.59 -6.53
CA ARG A 69 1.70 18.28 -6.41
C ARG A 69 0.64 18.08 -7.48
N ASN A 70 -0.17 19.11 -7.71
CA ASN A 70 -1.17 19.08 -8.78
C ASN A 70 -0.52 18.98 -10.16
N GLY A 71 0.56 19.74 -10.41
CA GLY A 71 1.36 19.64 -11.63
C GLY A 71 1.95 18.24 -11.85
N THR A 72 2.40 17.59 -10.78
CA THR A 72 2.89 16.19 -10.82
C THR A 72 1.77 15.22 -11.20
N MET A 73 0.54 15.40 -10.69
CA MET A 73 -0.63 14.61 -11.11
C MET A 73 -1.01 14.84 -12.58
N VAL A 74 -0.90 16.09 -13.08
CA VAL A 74 -1.07 16.38 -14.50
C VAL A 74 -0.05 15.63 -15.35
N LEU A 75 1.24 15.65 -14.96
CA LEU A 75 2.29 14.88 -15.65
C LEU A 75 2.02 13.36 -15.57
N ALA A 76 1.54 12.86 -14.44
CA ALA A 76 1.13 11.46 -14.32
C ALA A 76 0.05 11.12 -15.36
N CYS A 77 -1.02 11.92 -15.44
CA CYS A 77 -2.09 11.70 -16.42
C CYS A 77 -1.61 11.83 -17.88
N VAL A 78 -0.65 12.71 -18.15
CA VAL A 78 0.02 12.76 -19.47
C VAL A 78 0.77 11.48 -19.73
N GLY A 79 1.47 10.93 -18.75
CA GLY A 79 2.12 9.61 -18.82
C GLY A 79 1.13 8.50 -19.16
N LEU A 80 -0.02 8.46 -18.49
CA LEU A 80 -1.10 7.50 -18.77
C LEU A 80 -1.64 7.66 -20.20
N LEU A 81 -1.89 8.90 -20.63
CA LEU A 81 -2.36 9.20 -21.98
C LEU A 81 -1.36 8.72 -23.04
N VAL A 82 -0.08 9.06 -22.88
CA VAL A 82 1.01 8.67 -23.81
C VAL A 82 1.18 7.15 -23.80
N SER A 83 1.20 6.51 -22.64
CA SER A 83 1.25 5.06 -22.52
C SER A 83 0.09 4.38 -23.27
N SER A 84 -1.14 4.89 -23.09
CA SER A 84 -2.33 4.35 -23.77
C SER A 84 -2.25 4.52 -25.29
N ILE A 85 -1.73 5.66 -25.78
CA ILE A 85 -1.50 5.87 -27.23
C ILE A 85 -0.47 4.88 -27.77
N ILE A 86 0.71 4.78 -27.14
CA ILE A 86 1.78 3.87 -27.58
C ILE A 86 1.27 2.42 -27.50
N GLY A 87 0.59 2.05 -26.41
CA GLY A 87 0.01 0.71 -26.21
C GLY A 87 -0.99 0.38 -27.32
N GLY A 88 -1.96 1.26 -27.59
CA GLY A 88 -2.96 1.08 -28.64
C GLY A 88 -2.36 1.00 -30.05
N LEU A 89 -1.27 1.71 -30.33
CA LEU A 89 -0.54 1.68 -31.60
C LEU A 89 0.45 0.51 -31.70
N SER A 90 0.70 -0.22 -30.61
CA SER A 90 1.68 -1.30 -30.60
C SER A 90 1.24 -2.49 -31.47
N HIS A 91 2.17 -3.02 -32.25
CA HIS A 91 2.00 -4.21 -33.08
C HIS A 91 3.00 -5.33 -32.73
N ASN A 92 3.87 -5.09 -31.76
CA ASN A 92 4.90 -6.04 -31.32
C ASN A 92 5.26 -5.81 -29.84
N VAL A 93 6.01 -6.77 -29.30
CA VAL A 93 6.47 -6.77 -27.90
C VAL A 93 7.28 -5.52 -27.54
N ALA A 94 8.23 -5.13 -28.41
CA ALA A 94 9.18 -4.06 -28.09
C ALA A 94 8.48 -2.70 -27.90
N THR A 95 7.57 -2.33 -28.81
CA THR A 95 6.82 -1.07 -28.72
C THR A 95 5.88 -1.05 -27.50
N TYR A 96 5.30 -2.21 -27.17
CA TYR A 96 4.45 -2.31 -25.98
C TYR A 96 5.24 -2.21 -24.67
N VAL A 97 6.46 -2.77 -24.60
CA VAL A 97 7.34 -2.60 -23.43
C VAL A 97 7.64 -1.11 -23.18
N VAL A 98 7.84 -0.33 -24.25
CA VAL A 98 8.00 1.14 -24.11
C VAL A 98 6.73 1.77 -23.49
N ALA A 99 5.54 1.37 -23.96
CA ALA A 99 4.27 1.84 -23.36
C ALA A 99 4.20 1.50 -21.88
N ALA A 100 4.57 0.28 -21.49
CA ALA A 100 4.58 -0.17 -20.09
C ALA A 100 5.60 0.61 -19.24
N MET A 101 6.77 0.94 -19.76
CA MET A 101 7.75 1.78 -19.05
C MET A 101 7.20 3.20 -18.82
N VAL A 102 6.51 3.78 -19.81
CA VAL A 102 5.83 5.08 -19.65
C VAL A 102 4.69 4.99 -18.62
N LEU A 103 3.99 3.85 -18.57
CA LEU A 103 3.02 3.59 -17.50
C LEU A 103 3.69 3.52 -16.11
N GLY A 104 4.90 2.98 -16.01
CA GLY A 104 5.69 3.01 -14.79
C GLY A 104 5.97 4.44 -14.30
N VAL A 105 6.21 5.39 -15.21
CA VAL A 105 6.33 6.82 -14.87
C VAL A 105 5.02 7.37 -14.28
N TYR A 106 3.87 7.00 -14.85
CA TYR A 106 2.56 7.36 -14.30
C TYR A 106 2.42 6.89 -12.84
N PHE A 107 2.74 5.62 -12.55
CA PHE A 107 2.64 5.09 -11.19
C PHE A 107 3.59 5.79 -10.21
N ALA A 108 4.82 6.07 -10.62
CA ALA A 108 5.80 6.77 -9.78
C ALA A 108 5.37 8.21 -9.45
N LEU A 109 4.81 8.95 -10.42
CA LEU A 109 4.35 10.33 -10.23
C LEU A 109 3.06 10.42 -9.41
N SER A 110 2.18 9.42 -9.49
CA SER A 110 0.91 9.42 -8.76
C SER A 110 1.05 8.91 -7.31
N SER A 111 2.12 8.18 -6.99
CA SER A 111 2.33 7.57 -5.67
C SER A 111 2.35 8.64 -4.55
N GLY A 112 1.45 8.49 -3.56
CA GLY A 112 1.37 9.37 -2.38
C GLY A 112 0.92 10.82 -2.64
N THR A 113 0.92 11.27 -3.90
CA THR A 113 0.65 12.67 -4.26
C THR A 113 -0.79 13.09 -3.94
N VAL A 114 -1.76 12.22 -4.25
CA VAL A 114 -3.20 12.50 -4.00
C VAL A 114 -3.49 12.60 -2.51
N ASP A 115 -2.93 11.71 -1.70
CA ASP A 115 -3.11 11.72 -0.24
C ASP A 115 -2.62 13.04 0.36
N SER A 116 -1.46 13.51 -0.09
CA SER A 116 -0.89 14.79 0.33
C SER A 116 -1.75 15.98 -0.10
N ILE A 117 -2.26 16.00 -1.34
CA ILE A 117 -3.15 17.06 -1.85
C ILE A 117 -4.41 17.15 -1.00
N VAL A 118 -5.07 16.02 -0.71
CA VAL A 118 -6.30 15.99 0.09
C VAL A 118 -6.03 16.46 1.50
N TYR A 119 -4.94 15.99 2.14
CA TYR A 119 -4.56 16.37 3.48
C TYR A 119 -4.38 17.89 3.61
N ASP A 120 -3.58 18.47 2.72
CA ASP A 120 -3.26 19.89 2.76
C ASP A 120 -4.48 20.76 2.43
N THR A 121 -5.34 20.32 1.49
CA THR A 121 -6.57 21.05 1.18
C THR A 121 -7.53 21.07 2.36
N VAL A 122 -7.69 19.94 3.07
CA VAL A 122 -8.51 19.87 4.27
C VAL A 122 -7.95 20.76 5.35
N LEU A 123 -6.65 20.67 5.62
CA LEU A 123 -5.99 21.47 6.66
C LEU A 123 -6.08 22.97 6.37
N GLU A 124 -5.89 23.41 5.10
CA GLU A 124 -5.98 24.82 4.71
C GLU A 124 -7.40 25.38 4.87
N GLU A 125 -8.45 24.58 4.53
CA GLU A 125 -9.83 25.04 4.58
C GLU A 125 -10.48 24.98 5.97
N THR A 126 -10.06 24.03 6.81
CA THR A 126 -10.73 23.75 8.11
C THR A 126 -9.88 24.08 9.33
N GLY A 127 -8.58 24.30 9.15
CA GLY A 127 -7.62 24.49 10.25
C GLY A 127 -7.31 23.22 11.04
N SER A 128 -7.91 22.07 10.69
CA SER A 128 -7.65 20.76 11.33
C SER A 128 -7.60 19.63 10.30
N SER A 129 -7.07 18.48 10.69
CA SER A 129 -7.04 17.28 9.85
C SER A 129 -8.24 16.33 10.06
N ASP A 130 -9.21 16.68 10.90
CA ASP A 130 -10.30 15.78 11.33
C ASP A 130 -11.15 15.24 10.17
N LEU A 131 -11.27 15.99 9.08
CA LEU A 131 -12.05 15.59 7.92
C LEU A 131 -11.21 14.85 6.85
N TYR A 132 -9.90 14.69 7.04
CA TYR A 132 -9.02 14.06 6.05
C TYR A 132 -9.48 12.64 5.69
N GLU A 133 -9.73 11.78 6.68
CA GLU A 133 -10.14 10.39 6.46
C GLU A 133 -11.45 10.31 5.67
N THR A 134 -12.37 11.22 5.94
CA THR A 134 -13.65 11.29 5.22
C THR A 134 -13.45 11.64 3.74
N TRP A 135 -12.58 12.60 3.43
CA TRP A 135 -12.37 13.06 2.07
C TRP A 135 -11.49 12.13 1.25
N ILE A 136 -10.41 11.59 1.84
CA ILE A 136 -9.61 10.57 1.15
C ILE A 136 -10.43 9.31 0.87
N GLY A 137 -11.32 8.92 1.80
CA GLY A 137 -12.26 7.83 1.59
C GLY A 137 -13.18 8.09 0.39
N ARG A 138 -13.71 9.31 0.22
CA ARG A 138 -14.53 9.69 -0.95
C ARG A 138 -13.72 9.61 -2.25
N VAL A 139 -12.47 10.09 -2.25
CA VAL A 139 -11.56 9.99 -3.40
C VAL A 139 -11.37 8.53 -3.79
N ARG A 140 -11.08 7.67 -2.83
CA ARG A 140 -10.87 6.22 -3.09
C ARG A 140 -12.14 5.52 -3.58
N ILE A 141 -13.32 5.92 -3.09
CA ILE A 141 -14.61 5.39 -3.58
C ILE A 141 -14.82 5.78 -5.04
N VAL A 142 -14.65 7.07 -5.38
CA VAL A 142 -14.87 7.56 -6.75
C VAL A 142 -13.90 6.92 -7.74
N GLU A 143 -12.62 6.81 -7.36
CA GLU A 143 -11.60 6.10 -8.13
C GLU A 143 -11.97 4.63 -8.35
N SER A 144 -12.37 3.92 -7.29
CA SER A 144 -12.76 2.52 -7.35
C SER A 144 -14.01 2.29 -8.22
N VAL A 145 -14.99 3.19 -8.15
CA VAL A 145 -16.15 3.15 -9.04
C VAL A 145 -15.71 3.30 -10.49
N GLY A 146 -14.80 4.23 -10.78
CA GLY A 146 -14.20 4.38 -12.11
C GLY A 146 -13.55 3.08 -12.59
N PHE A 147 -12.73 2.44 -11.78
CA PHE A 147 -12.09 1.16 -12.10
C PHE A 147 -13.08 0.02 -12.36
N VAL A 148 -14.11 -0.12 -11.52
CA VAL A 148 -15.13 -1.17 -11.71
C VAL A 148 -15.93 -0.93 -12.99
N VAL A 149 -16.37 0.31 -13.23
CA VAL A 149 -17.11 0.66 -14.45
C VAL A 149 -16.25 0.43 -15.69
N SER A 150 -14.98 0.87 -15.67
CA SER A 150 -14.06 0.68 -16.78
C SER A 150 -13.73 -0.80 -17.02
N ALA A 151 -13.61 -1.61 -15.95
CA ALA A 151 -13.37 -3.03 -16.07
C ALA A 151 -14.52 -3.74 -16.81
N LEU A 152 -15.75 -3.48 -16.39
CA LEU A 152 -16.94 -4.09 -17.01
C LEU A 152 -17.13 -3.57 -18.46
N ALA A 153 -17.01 -2.27 -18.66
CA ALA A 153 -17.15 -1.66 -19.98
C ALA A 153 -16.03 -2.10 -20.95
N GLY A 154 -14.78 -2.20 -20.48
CA GLY A 154 -13.64 -2.62 -21.28
C GLY A 154 -13.76 -4.04 -21.80
N GLY A 155 -14.22 -4.98 -20.98
CA GLY A 155 -14.48 -6.36 -21.41
C GLY A 155 -15.57 -6.46 -22.48
N VAL A 156 -16.69 -5.75 -22.28
CA VAL A 156 -17.80 -5.70 -23.26
C VAL A 156 -17.34 -5.01 -24.56
N LEU A 157 -16.61 -3.91 -24.45
CA LEU A 157 -16.09 -3.18 -25.61
C LEU A 157 -15.13 -4.04 -26.42
N ALA A 158 -14.23 -4.78 -25.77
CA ALA A 158 -13.28 -5.64 -26.43
C ALA A 158 -13.96 -6.83 -27.15
N GLU A 159 -15.02 -7.39 -26.57
CA GLU A 159 -15.83 -8.46 -27.19
C GLU A 159 -16.57 -7.94 -28.41
N ALA A 160 -17.17 -6.73 -28.31
CA ALA A 160 -17.96 -6.14 -29.39
C ALA A 160 -17.13 -5.59 -30.54
N THR A 161 -15.84 -5.26 -30.30
CA THR A 161 -14.96 -4.59 -31.28
C THR A 161 -13.59 -5.23 -31.32
N SER A 162 -12.67 -4.82 -30.43
CA SER A 162 -11.35 -5.38 -30.25
C SER A 162 -10.74 -4.91 -28.93
N ALA A 163 -9.79 -5.69 -28.36
CA ALA A 163 -9.02 -5.28 -27.20
C ALA A 163 -8.23 -3.98 -27.45
N ARG A 164 -7.78 -3.75 -28.69
CA ARG A 164 -7.11 -2.51 -29.14
C ARG A 164 -8.00 -1.27 -29.02
N THR A 165 -9.29 -1.38 -29.31
CA THR A 165 -10.26 -0.27 -29.22
C THR A 165 -10.35 0.28 -27.80
N ALA A 166 -10.19 -0.57 -26.78
CA ALA A 166 -10.23 -0.16 -25.38
C ALA A 166 -9.12 0.87 -25.03
N TYR A 167 -7.95 0.77 -25.67
CA TYR A 167 -6.86 1.76 -25.50
C TYR A 167 -7.30 3.15 -26.00
N PHE A 168 -7.88 3.21 -27.20
CA PHE A 168 -8.29 4.50 -27.79
C PHE A 168 -9.49 5.10 -27.09
N VAL A 169 -10.44 4.29 -26.62
CA VAL A 169 -11.59 4.77 -25.84
C VAL A 169 -11.18 5.26 -24.44
N THR A 170 -10.03 4.85 -23.91
CA THR A 170 -9.46 5.40 -22.67
C THR A 170 -8.98 6.85 -22.85
N LEU A 171 -8.52 7.26 -24.04
CA LEU A 171 -7.87 8.56 -24.25
C LEU A 171 -8.74 9.77 -23.86
N PRO A 172 -10.04 9.88 -24.24
CA PRO A 172 -10.87 11.00 -23.82
C PRO A 172 -11.04 11.10 -22.30
N PHE A 173 -11.07 9.99 -21.56
CA PHE A 173 -11.14 10.02 -20.11
C PHE A 173 -9.83 10.51 -19.48
N ALA A 174 -8.68 10.04 -19.97
CA ALA A 174 -7.37 10.52 -19.53
C ALA A 174 -7.18 12.01 -19.84
N ALA A 175 -7.59 12.47 -21.02
CA ALA A 175 -7.55 13.89 -21.38
C ALA A 175 -8.50 14.74 -20.51
N ALA A 176 -9.70 14.25 -20.22
CA ALA A 176 -10.63 14.92 -19.33
C ALA A 176 -10.12 14.97 -17.88
N ALA A 177 -9.42 13.93 -17.41
CA ALA A 177 -8.74 13.93 -16.10
C ALA A 177 -7.69 15.04 -16.02
N ILE A 178 -6.86 15.22 -17.06
CA ILE A 178 -5.88 16.33 -17.15
C ILE A 178 -6.60 17.67 -16.99
N ILE A 179 -7.70 17.90 -17.74
CA ILE A 179 -8.48 19.14 -17.67
C ILE A 179 -9.05 19.36 -16.27
N ALA A 180 -9.51 18.30 -15.61
CA ALA A 180 -10.05 18.37 -14.25
C ALA A 180 -8.97 18.74 -13.23
N PHE A 181 -7.76 18.13 -13.31
CA PHE A 181 -6.62 18.52 -12.48
C PHE A 181 -6.19 19.96 -12.72
N LEU A 182 -6.14 20.44 -13.97
CA LEU A 182 -5.80 21.83 -14.29
C LEU A 182 -6.82 22.85 -13.72
N ARG A 183 -8.04 22.43 -13.38
CA ARG A 183 -9.07 23.26 -12.71
C ARG A 183 -9.01 23.18 -11.19
N PHE A 184 -8.18 22.31 -10.64
CA PHE A 184 -8.02 22.16 -9.19
C PHE A 184 -7.08 23.24 -8.66
N ASP A 185 -7.51 23.97 -7.63
CA ASP A 185 -6.71 24.98 -6.95
C ASP A 185 -5.85 24.30 -5.86
N GLU A 186 -4.56 24.20 -6.09
CA GLU A 186 -3.60 23.55 -5.20
C GLU A 186 -3.44 24.33 -3.88
N PRO A 187 -3.45 23.65 -2.70
CA PRO A 187 -3.19 24.27 -1.40
C PRO A 187 -1.77 24.85 -1.31
N ARG A 188 -1.61 25.95 -0.56
CA ARG A 188 -0.35 26.72 -0.48
C ARG A 188 0.50 26.43 0.76
N LEU A 189 0.02 25.59 1.67
CA LEU A 189 0.57 25.36 3.02
C LEU A 189 2.05 24.96 3.10
N HIS A 190 2.63 24.38 2.05
CA HIS A 190 4.00 23.81 2.11
C HIS A 190 5.05 24.50 1.24
N ARG A 191 4.78 25.68 0.68
CA ARG A 191 5.76 26.41 -0.13
C ARG A 191 6.93 26.97 0.65
N ASP A 192 6.81 27.08 1.99
CA ASP A 192 7.77 27.81 2.86
C ASP A 192 8.51 26.90 3.86
N VAL A 193 8.40 25.55 3.78
CA VAL A 193 9.10 24.65 4.70
C VAL A 193 10.47 24.30 4.13
N GLU A 194 11.55 24.65 4.87
CA GLU A 194 12.91 24.23 4.52
C GLU A 194 13.02 22.70 4.49
N PRO A 195 13.52 22.11 3.39
CA PRO A 195 13.61 20.66 3.25
C PRO A 195 14.65 20.11 4.22
N THR A 196 14.22 19.29 5.17
CA THR A 196 15.14 18.45 5.96
C THR A 196 16.05 17.65 5.01
N SER A 197 17.33 17.53 5.35
CA SER A 197 18.28 16.85 4.47
C SER A 197 17.85 15.40 4.21
N LEU A 198 17.54 15.09 2.95
CA LEU A 198 17.10 13.77 2.49
C LEU A 198 18.06 12.65 2.94
N ARG A 199 19.37 12.94 2.97
CA ARG A 199 20.40 11.99 3.41
C ARG A 199 20.25 11.57 4.87
N SER A 200 19.95 12.50 5.78
CA SER A 200 19.76 12.18 7.21
C SER A 200 18.49 11.34 7.43
N HIS A 201 17.44 11.64 6.70
CA HIS A 201 16.18 10.90 6.79
C HIS A 201 16.33 9.47 6.25
N ILE A 202 16.98 9.30 5.10
CA ILE A 202 17.30 7.99 4.52
C ILE A 202 18.21 7.19 5.48
N ALA A 203 19.28 7.78 5.99
CA ALA A 203 20.22 7.12 6.90
C ALA A 203 19.54 6.65 8.20
N LEU A 204 18.64 7.47 8.76
CA LEU A 204 17.88 7.12 9.95
C LEU A 204 16.90 5.97 9.69
N THR A 205 16.19 6.01 8.58
CA THR A 205 15.23 4.97 8.17
C THR A 205 15.96 3.63 7.95
N PHE A 206 16.99 3.60 7.13
CA PHE A 206 17.78 2.38 6.89
C PHE A 206 18.49 1.89 8.16
N GLY A 207 19.05 2.81 8.96
CA GLY A 207 19.68 2.45 10.24
C GLY A 207 18.69 1.78 11.20
N THR A 208 17.45 2.23 11.24
CA THR A 208 16.41 1.63 12.09
C THR A 208 15.97 0.26 11.57
N ILE A 209 15.78 0.12 10.26
CA ILE A 209 15.38 -1.15 9.63
C ILE A 209 16.44 -2.24 9.88
N LEU A 210 17.72 -1.92 9.63
CA LEU A 210 18.81 -2.91 9.76
C LEU A 210 19.14 -3.28 11.20
N ARG A 211 18.90 -2.39 12.16
CA ARG A 211 19.21 -2.62 13.58
C ARG A 211 18.08 -3.31 14.34
N ARG A 212 16.87 -3.34 13.81
CA ARG A 212 15.70 -3.95 14.47
C ARG A 212 15.17 -5.12 13.66
N PRO A 213 15.50 -6.37 14.05
CA PRO A 213 15.11 -7.57 13.31
C PRO A 213 13.58 -7.73 13.17
N GLU A 214 12.80 -7.18 14.12
CA GLU A 214 11.34 -7.21 14.05
C GLU A 214 10.83 -6.32 12.90
N VAL A 215 11.40 -5.11 12.75
CA VAL A 215 11.05 -4.17 11.67
C VAL A 215 11.44 -4.76 10.31
N LEU A 216 12.63 -5.34 10.21
CA LEU A 216 13.08 -6.01 8.99
C LEU A 216 12.15 -7.17 8.60
N GLN A 217 11.73 -7.99 9.57
CA GLN A 217 10.82 -9.10 9.33
C GLN A 217 9.44 -8.62 8.82
N LEU A 218 8.87 -7.57 9.42
CA LEU A 218 7.59 -6.99 8.99
C LEU A 218 7.71 -6.35 7.60
N LEU A 219 8.85 -5.72 7.31
CA LEU A 219 9.14 -5.16 6.00
C LEU A 219 9.22 -6.28 4.94
N LEU A 220 9.91 -7.40 5.23
CA LEU A 220 9.97 -8.55 4.33
C LEU A 220 8.59 -9.20 4.14
N LEU A 221 7.78 -9.27 5.20
CA LEU A 221 6.40 -9.75 5.11
C LEU A 221 5.58 -8.88 4.15
N LEU A 222 5.63 -7.56 4.31
CA LEU A 222 4.93 -6.61 3.43
C LEU A 222 5.46 -6.63 2.00
N ALA A 223 6.79 -6.72 1.81
CA ALA A 223 7.39 -6.85 0.50
C ALA A 223 6.91 -8.11 -0.24
N LEU A 224 6.81 -9.23 0.47
CA LEU A 224 6.33 -10.48 -0.11
C LEU A 224 4.82 -10.45 -0.41
N VAL A 225 4.02 -9.83 0.48
CA VAL A 225 2.59 -9.59 0.21
C VAL A 225 2.42 -8.74 -1.06
N GLY A 226 3.14 -7.63 -1.16
CA GLY A 226 3.09 -6.75 -2.34
C GLY A 226 3.53 -7.47 -3.61
N THR A 227 4.60 -8.27 -3.55
CA THR A 227 5.09 -9.10 -4.66
C THR A 227 4.02 -10.10 -5.13
N LEU A 228 3.38 -10.82 -4.21
CA LEU A 228 2.31 -11.76 -4.55
C LEU A 228 1.07 -11.05 -5.10
N ALA A 229 0.68 -9.90 -4.55
CA ALA A 229 -0.42 -9.10 -5.07
C ALA A 229 -0.13 -8.64 -6.50
N GLN A 230 1.06 -8.09 -6.76
CA GLN A 230 1.48 -7.72 -8.12
C GLN A 230 1.49 -8.93 -9.07
N ALA A 231 1.92 -10.10 -8.60
CA ALA A 231 1.88 -11.32 -9.40
C ALA A 231 0.45 -11.72 -9.78
N VAL A 232 -0.52 -11.59 -8.86
CA VAL A 232 -1.94 -11.87 -9.12
C VAL A 232 -2.49 -10.88 -10.15
N PHE A 233 -2.24 -9.57 -9.99
CA PHE A 233 -2.75 -8.56 -10.89
C PHE A 233 -2.08 -8.62 -12.27
N GLU A 234 -0.78 -8.88 -12.33
CA GLU A 234 -0.01 -8.84 -13.58
C GLU A 234 -0.10 -10.17 -14.37
N PHE A 235 0.00 -11.31 -13.69
CA PHE A 235 0.02 -12.62 -14.34
C PHE A 235 -1.33 -13.35 -14.27
N GLY A 236 -2.20 -13.00 -13.33
CA GLY A 236 -3.51 -13.65 -13.17
C GLY A 236 -4.35 -13.73 -14.45
N PRO A 237 -4.48 -12.64 -15.24
CA PRO A 237 -5.23 -12.70 -16.49
C PRO A 237 -4.65 -13.65 -17.55
N LEU A 238 -3.38 -14.07 -17.42
CA LEU A 238 -2.80 -15.06 -18.34
C LEU A 238 -3.45 -16.45 -18.22
N TRP A 239 -4.02 -16.81 -17.05
CA TRP A 239 -4.84 -18.03 -16.94
C TRP A 239 -6.11 -17.94 -17.78
N LEU A 240 -6.74 -16.77 -17.84
CA LEU A 240 -7.91 -16.54 -18.68
C LEU A 240 -7.53 -16.69 -20.16
N VAL A 241 -6.40 -16.10 -20.56
CA VAL A 241 -5.86 -16.23 -21.93
C VAL A 241 -5.53 -17.70 -22.22
N ALA A 242 -4.82 -18.41 -21.33
CA ALA A 242 -4.44 -19.81 -21.50
C ALA A 242 -5.64 -20.76 -21.57
N LEU A 243 -6.76 -20.41 -20.96
CA LEU A 243 -8.02 -21.13 -20.99
C LEU A 243 -8.97 -20.66 -22.10
N ALA A 244 -8.51 -19.77 -23.01
CA ALA A 244 -9.28 -19.19 -24.10
C ALA A 244 -10.62 -18.57 -23.65
N ALA A 245 -10.61 -17.86 -22.51
CA ALA A 245 -11.78 -17.18 -21.99
C ALA A 245 -12.25 -16.08 -22.96
N PRO A 246 -13.57 -15.92 -23.22
CA PRO A 246 -14.08 -14.81 -24.01
C PRO A 246 -13.74 -13.47 -23.38
N ALA A 247 -13.54 -12.43 -24.21
CA ALA A 247 -13.10 -11.11 -23.76
C ALA A 247 -14.07 -10.49 -22.72
N VAL A 248 -15.36 -10.74 -22.83
CA VAL A 248 -16.37 -10.24 -21.91
C VAL A 248 -16.14 -10.70 -20.46
N LEU A 249 -15.50 -11.83 -20.21
CA LEU A 249 -15.25 -12.35 -18.87
C LEU A 249 -14.07 -11.67 -18.15
N PHE A 250 -13.20 -10.98 -18.87
CA PHE A 250 -12.10 -10.24 -18.27
C PHE A 250 -12.60 -9.05 -17.42
N GLY A 251 -13.71 -8.43 -17.82
CA GLY A 251 -14.34 -7.35 -17.04
C GLY A 251 -14.80 -7.80 -15.66
N PRO A 252 -15.72 -8.77 -15.54
CA PRO A 252 -16.15 -9.33 -14.26
C PRO A 252 -15.00 -9.89 -13.41
N TYR A 253 -14.01 -10.53 -14.02
CA TYR A 253 -12.81 -11.00 -13.33
C TYR A 253 -12.06 -9.84 -12.64
N TRP A 254 -11.79 -8.75 -13.36
CA TRP A 254 -11.12 -7.58 -12.81
C TRP A 254 -11.98 -6.87 -11.75
N ALA A 255 -13.29 -6.78 -11.96
CA ALA A 255 -14.20 -6.22 -10.97
C ALA A 255 -14.19 -7.04 -9.67
N ALA A 256 -14.13 -8.38 -9.75
CA ALA A 256 -13.96 -9.24 -8.59
C ALA A 256 -12.64 -9.00 -7.87
N LEU A 257 -11.52 -8.90 -8.60
CA LEU A 257 -10.21 -8.60 -7.99
C LEU A 257 -10.19 -7.23 -7.32
N MET A 258 -10.70 -6.18 -7.96
CA MET A 258 -10.75 -4.83 -7.38
C MET A 258 -11.64 -4.77 -6.14
N SER A 259 -12.74 -5.53 -6.12
CA SER A 259 -13.63 -5.62 -4.95
C SER A 259 -12.92 -6.18 -3.71
N THR A 260 -11.88 -7.00 -3.89
CA THR A 260 -11.13 -7.58 -2.76
C THR A 260 -10.41 -6.53 -1.91
N LEU A 261 -10.06 -5.38 -2.48
CA LEU A 261 -9.41 -4.28 -1.74
C LEU A 261 -10.37 -3.69 -0.69
N GLY A 262 -11.62 -3.41 -1.08
CA GLY A 262 -12.64 -2.90 -0.16
C GLY A 262 -13.12 -3.95 0.85
N VAL A 263 -13.42 -5.16 0.38
CA VAL A 263 -13.84 -6.28 1.24
C VAL A 263 -12.71 -6.68 2.19
N GLY A 264 -11.46 -6.69 1.73
CA GLY A 264 -10.29 -6.97 2.55
C GLY A 264 -10.12 -5.97 3.67
N GLY A 265 -10.33 -4.65 3.40
CA GLY A 265 -10.33 -3.60 4.42
C GLY A 265 -11.40 -3.84 5.49
N TYR A 266 -12.62 -4.14 5.07
CA TYR A 266 -13.72 -4.45 5.99
C TYR A 266 -13.45 -5.69 6.84
N LEU A 267 -12.91 -6.75 6.24
CA LEU A 267 -12.57 -7.98 6.97
C LEU A 267 -11.39 -7.76 7.92
N ALA A 268 -10.36 -7.04 7.51
CA ALA A 268 -9.22 -6.74 8.37
C ALA A 268 -9.61 -5.98 9.64
N ALA A 269 -10.64 -5.11 9.56
CA ALA A 269 -11.18 -4.42 10.73
C ALA A 269 -11.95 -5.34 11.70
N LYS A 270 -12.48 -6.48 11.22
CA LYS A 270 -13.27 -7.43 12.03
C LYS A 270 -12.49 -8.65 12.48
N LEU A 271 -11.48 -9.04 11.74
CA LEU A 271 -10.67 -10.22 12.05
C LEU A 271 -9.58 -9.87 13.06
N ASP A 272 -9.61 -10.57 14.17
CA ASP A 272 -8.54 -10.47 15.17
C ASP A 272 -7.37 -11.39 14.77
N LEU A 273 -6.41 -10.81 14.03
CA LEU A 273 -5.23 -11.52 13.55
C LEU A 273 -4.17 -11.78 14.64
N THR A 274 -4.46 -11.48 15.91
CA THR A 274 -3.65 -11.96 17.04
C THR A 274 -4.03 -13.41 17.40
N ARG A 275 -5.21 -13.86 16.98
CA ARG A 275 -5.69 -15.23 17.26
C ARG A 275 -4.98 -16.25 16.38
N THR A 276 -4.23 -17.15 17.00
CA THR A 276 -3.50 -18.23 16.34
C THR A 276 -4.32 -19.01 15.30
N PRO A 277 -5.59 -19.43 15.55
CA PRO A 277 -6.32 -20.20 14.54
C PRO A 277 -6.62 -19.40 13.27
N ILE A 278 -6.85 -18.10 13.35
CA ILE A 278 -7.07 -17.25 12.16
C ILE A 278 -5.78 -17.14 11.35
N VAL A 279 -4.66 -16.90 12.01
CA VAL A 279 -3.33 -16.83 11.37
C VAL A 279 -2.96 -18.15 10.70
N VAL A 280 -3.21 -19.28 11.36
CA VAL A 280 -3.00 -20.62 10.78
C VAL A 280 -3.91 -20.84 9.58
N ALA A 281 -5.19 -20.44 9.66
CA ALA A 281 -6.10 -20.55 8.53
C ALA A 281 -5.59 -19.74 7.32
N LEU A 282 -5.14 -18.50 7.52
CA LEU A 282 -4.54 -17.69 6.47
C LEU A 282 -3.28 -18.33 5.89
N ALA A 283 -2.39 -18.85 6.74
CA ALA A 283 -1.15 -19.52 6.34
C ALA A 283 -1.39 -20.84 5.57
N VAL A 284 -2.57 -21.45 5.70
CA VAL A 284 -2.95 -22.68 4.97
C VAL A 284 -3.76 -22.35 3.72
N VAL A 285 -4.76 -21.46 3.81
CA VAL A 285 -5.69 -21.19 2.69
C VAL A 285 -4.97 -20.43 1.57
N THR A 286 -4.02 -19.53 1.90
CA THR A 286 -3.25 -18.80 0.88
C THR A 286 -2.46 -19.73 -0.05
N PRO A 287 -1.59 -20.63 0.42
CA PRO A 287 -0.94 -21.59 -0.47
C PRO A 287 -1.91 -22.61 -1.09
N ALA A 288 -3.01 -22.99 -0.42
CA ALA A 288 -4.01 -23.86 -1.01
C ALA A 288 -4.65 -23.24 -2.26
N ALA A 289 -4.97 -21.93 -2.23
CA ALA A 289 -5.49 -21.23 -3.39
C ALA A 289 -4.47 -21.23 -4.56
N THR A 290 -3.19 -21.08 -4.29
CA THR A 290 -2.13 -21.13 -5.34
C THR A 290 -1.92 -22.56 -5.88
N VAL A 291 -2.08 -23.60 -5.07
CA VAL A 291 -2.09 -25.00 -5.52
C VAL A 291 -3.27 -25.25 -6.46
N VAL A 292 -4.45 -24.70 -6.17
CA VAL A 292 -5.60 -24.80 -7.09
C VAL A 292 -5.21 -24.17 -8.44
N LEU A 293 -4.55 -23.01 -8.48
CA LEU A 293 -4.10 -22.38 -9.73
C LEU A 293 -3.11 -23.26 -10.50
N ALA A 294 -2.24 -24.00 -9.79
CA ALA A 294 -1.27 -24.91 -10.42
C ALA A 294 -1.90 -26.15 -11.06
N LEU A 295 -3.02 -26.61 -10.52
CA LEU A 295 -3.61 -27.90 -10.88
C LEU A 295 -4.88 -27.81 -11.73
N THR A 296 -5.68 -26.73 -11.56
CA THR A 296 -6.98 -26.60 -12.21
C THR A 296 -6.88 -26.19 -13.68
N ARG A 297 -7.85 -26.64 -14.47
CA ARG A 297 -8.13 -26.15 -15.82
C ARG A 297 -9.55 -25.54 -15.93
N SER A 298 -10.24 -25.40 -14.79
CA SER A 298 -11.57 -24.79 -14.75
C SER A 298 -11.43 -23.28 -14.60
N LEU A 299 -12.03 -22.52 -15.52
CA LEU A 299 -12.05 -21.06 -15.49
C LEU A 299 -12.68 -20.54 -14.18
N ALA A 300 -13.80 -21.14 -13.74
CA ALA A 300 -14.45 -20.75 -12.49
C ALA A 300 -13.53 -20.96 -11.28
N ALA A 301 -12.83 -22.12 -11.22
CA ALA A 301 -11.91 -22.40 -10.13
C ALA A 301 -10.70 -21.45 -10.12
N VAL A 302 -10.19 -21.04 -11.30
CA VAL A 302 -9.14 -20.02 -11.43
C VAL A 302 -9.61 -18.69 -10.88
N VAL A 303 -10.78 -18.21 -11.31
CA VAL A 303 -11.32 -16.90 -10.87
C VAL A 303 -11.55 -16.90 -9.36
N ILE A 304 -12.17 -17.94 -8.82
CA ILE A 304 -12.40 -18.07 -7.37
C ILE A 304 -11.08 -18.10 -6.61
N ALA A 305 -10.11 -18.92 -7.03
CA ALA A 305 -8.83 -19.06 -6.34
C ALA A 305 -8.04 -17.74 -6.34
N GLN A 306 -8.02 -17.01 -7.46
CA GLN A 306 -7.34 -15.72 -7.55
C GLN A 306 -8.04 -14.63 -6.73
N THR A 307 -9.38 -14.59 -6.73
CA THR A 307 -10.16 -13.67 -5.92
C THR A 307 -9.94 -13.92 -4.42
N VAL A 308 -9.97 -15.20 -3.99
CA VAL A 308 -9.66 -15.59 -2.61
C VAL A 308 -8.22 -15.19 -2.25
N LEU A 309 -7.26 -15.51 -3.12
CA LEU A 309 -5.85 -15.15 -2.90
C LEU A 309 -5.69 -13.62 -2.74
N ALA A 310 -6.24 -12.82 -3.64
CA ALA A 310 -6.18 -11.36 -3.58
C ALA A 310 -6.82 -10.81 -2.30
N LEU A 311 -7.97 -11.37 -1.88
CA LEU A 311 -8.66 -11.01 -0.64
C LEU A 311 -7.78 -11.29 0.59
N LEU A 312 -7.18 -12.47 0.67
CA LEU A 312 -6.32 -12.86 1.79
C LEU A 312 -5.07 -11.99 1.85
N LEU A 313 -4.45 -11.69 0.69
CA LEU A 313 -3.30 -10.80 0.61
C LEU A 313 -3.66 -9.38 1.08
N ALA A 314 -4.83 -8.85 0.71
CA ALA A 314 -5.30 -7.54 1.17
C ALA A 314 -5.47 -7.49 2.70
N VAL A 315 -6.06 -8.53 3.30
CA VAL A 315 -6.21 -8.65 4.77
C VAL A 315 -4.84 -8.70 5.46
N VAL A 316 -3.91 -9.51 4.95
CA VAL A 316 -2.56 -9.64 5.52
C VAL A 316 -1.77 -8.34 5.37
N ALA A 317 -1.89 -7.65 4.22
CA ALA A 317 -1.22 -6.36 3.98
C ALA A 317 -1.61 -5.30 5.02
N ILE A 318 -2.91 -5.17 5.29
CA ILE A 318 -3.43 -4.18 6.26
C ILE A 318 -2.93 -4.49 7.68
N HIS A 319 -2.98 -5.77 8.07
CA HIS A 319 -2.52 -6.18 9.39
C HIS A 319 -1.00 -6.01 9.56
N ALA A 320 -0.21 -6.46 8.58
CA ALA A 320 1.24 -6.31 8.60
C ALA A 320 1.66 -4.84 8.57
N GLY A 321 0.94 -4.00 7.81
CA GLY A 321 1.12 -2.55 7.80
C GLY A 321 0.91 -1.94 9.18
N ARG A 322 -0.19 -2.30 9.88
CA ARG A 322 -0.44 -1.87 11.25
C ARG A 322 0.71 -2.27 12.19
N LEU A 323 1.11 -3.55 12.19
CA LEU A 323 2.22 -4.02 13.03
C LEU A 323 3.52 -3.25 12.74
N LEU A 324 3.80 -2.94 11.47
CA LEU A 324 4.96 -2.13 11.10
C LEU A 324 4.86 -0.70 11.65
N HIS A 325 3.70 -0.07 11.54
CA HIS A 325 3.46 1.28 12.08
C HIS A 325 3.58 1.34 13.61
N ASP A 326 3.12 0.29 14.30
CA ASP A 326 3.23 0.17 15.76
C ASP A 326 4.69 -0.08 16.21
N ALA A 327 5.52 -0.74 15.37
CA ALA A 327 6.91 -1.06 15.67
C ALA A 327 7.90 0.11 15.45
N VAL A 328 7.48 1.21 14.78
CA VAL A 328 8.38 2.33 14.44
C VAL A 328 7.87 3.67 14.96
N PRO A 329 8.77 4.59 15.35
CA PRO A 329 8.41 5.95 15.74
C PRO A 329 7.69 6.71 14.62
N SER A 330 6.77 7.60 14.97
CA SER A 330 5.98 8.40 14.00
C SER A 330 6.85 9.16 12.99
N ALA A 331 8.00 9.68 13.43
CA ALA A 331 8.93 10.46 12.60
C ALA A 331 9.49 9.71 11.38
N ILE A 332 9.51 8.36 11.38
CA ILE A 332 10.07 7.54 10.28
C ILE A 332 9.04 6.61 9.63
N ARG A 333 7.77 6.64 10.06
CA ARG A 333 6.70 5.75 9.54
C ARG A 333 6.56 5.85 8.01
N ALA A 334 6.51 7.06 7.50
CA ALA A 334 6.40 7.29 6.06
C ALA A 334 7.58 6.70 5.28
N GLY A 335 8.81 6.91 5.76
CA GLY A 335 10.02 6.36 5.13
C GLY A 335 10.07 4.83 5.15
N VAL A 336 9.63 4.20 6.26
CA VAL A 336 9.60 2.72 6.38
C VAL A 336 8.50 2.14 5.50
N SER A 337 7.34 2.79 5.39
CA SER A 337 6.24 2.36 4.49
C SER A 337 6.65 2.47 3.02
N SER A 338 7.28 3.57 2.60
CA SER A 338 7.85 3.72 1.26
C SER A 338 8.93 2.66 0.99
N GLY A 339 9.79 2.38 1.98
CA GLY A 339 10.76 1.30 1.90
C GLY A 339 10.15 -0.08 1.69
N ALA A 340 9.00 -0.37 2.31
CA ALA A 340 8.27 -1.62 2.08
C ALA A 340 7.68 -1.69 0.67
N GLY A 341 7.13 -0.59 0.15
CA GLY A 341 6.67 -0.48 -1.24
C GLY A 341 7.80 -0.70 -2.24
N THR A 342 8.91 0.01 -2.07
CA THR A 342 10.13 -0.15 -2.90
C THR A 342 10.66 -1.58 -2.85
N ALA A 343 10.72 -2.20 -1.65
CA ALA A 343 11.14 -3.60 -1.50
C ALA A 343 10.22 -4.57 -2.24
N SER A 344 8.90 -4.31 -2.26
CA SER A 344 7.94 -5.10 -3.05
C SER A 344 8.26 -5.05 -4.54
N TRP A 345 8.53 -3.88 -5.09
CA TRP A 345 8.90 -3.71 -6.50
C TRP A 345 10.22 -4.40 -6.83
N VAL A 346 11.25 -4.24 -5.97
CA VAL A 346 12.56 -4.87 -6.17
C VAL A 346 12.47 -6.40 -6.11
N LEU A 347 11.68 -6.95 -5.19
CA LEU A 347 11.46 -8.39 -5.09
C LEU A 347 10.61 -8.92 -6.26
N PHE A 348 9.65 -8.12 -6.74
CA PHE A 348 8.81 -8.49 -7.88
C PHE A 348 9.61 -8.63 -9.20
N LEU A 349 10.68 -7.86 -9.40
CA LEU A 349 11.52 -7.92 -10.60
C LEU A 349 11.99 -9.35 -10.95
N PRO A 350 12.80 -10.03 -10.12
CA PRO A 350 13.23 -11.38 -10.41
C PRO A 350 12.07 -12.40 -10.41
N PHE A 351 11.05 -12.14 -9.58
CA PHE A 351 9.88 -13.01 -9.50
C PHE A 351 9.06 -12.98 -10.78
N ALA A 352 8.86 -11.80 -11.40
CA ALA A 352 8.18 -11.64 -12.68
C ALA A 352 8.93 -12.36 -13.82
N LEU A 353 10.28 -12.27 -13.84
CA LEU A 353 11.10 -13.00 -14.80
C LEU A 353 10.97 -14.53 -14.60
N ALA A 354 10.98 -15.00 -13.35
CA ALA A 354 10.80 -16.42 -13.04
C ALA A 354 9.41 -16.93 -13.46
N LEU A 355 8.33 -16.18 -13.14
CA LEU A 355 6.96 -16.49 -13.57
C LEU A 355 6.87 -16.54 -15.10
N GLY A 356 7.45 -15.56 -15.78
CA GLY A 356 7.47 -15.50 -17.23
C GLY A 356 8.21 -16.70 -17.86
N TRP A 357 9.37 -17.06 -17.32
CA TRP A 357 10.17 -18.19 -17.79
C TRP A 357 9.45 -19.52 -17.58
N VAL A 358 8.97 -19.82 -16.37
CA VAL A 358 8.20 -21.05 -16.08
C VAL A 358 6.93 -21.11 -16.92
N GLY A 359 6.22 -19.99 -17.08
CA GLY A 359 5.00 -19.91 -17.87
C GLY A 359 5.24 -20.20 -19.35
N ARG A 360 6.42 -19.85 -19.90
CA ARG A 360 6.82 -20.17 -21.27
C ARG A 360 7.19 -21.64 -21.42
N GLU A 361 8.05 -22.16 -20.54
CA GLU A 361 8.62 -23.52 -20.70
C GLU A 361 7.63 -24.63 -20.31
N GLN A 362 6.79 -24.36 -19.29
CA GLN A 362 5.94 -25.39 -18.68
C GLN A 362 4.43 -25.06 -18.74
N GLY A 363 4.08 -23.90 -19.28
CA GLY A 363 2.71 -23.38 -19.33
C GLY A 363 2.30 -22.58 -18.10
N VAL A 364 1.34 -21.66 -18.29
CA VAL A 364 0.87 -20.72 -17.28
C VAL A 364 0.47 -21.39 -15.97
N PRO A 365 -0.29 -22.53 -15.93
CA PRO A 365 -0.66 -23.16 -14.66
C PRO A 365 0.53 -23.55 -13.78
N ARG A 366 1.67 -23.94 -14.37
CA ARG A 366 2.86 -24.35 -13.62
C ARG A 366 3.48 -23.20 -12.81
N THR A 367 3.24 -21.96 -13.18
CA THR A 367 3.65 -20.78 -12.39
C THR A 367 2.98 -20.73 -11.04
N GLY A 368 1.82 -21.40 -10.88
CA GLY A 368 1.15 -21.59 -9.60
C GLY A 368 2.03 -22.22 -8.52
N TRP A 369 3.02 -23.06 -8.89
CA TRP A 369 3.96 -23.62 -7.92
C TRP A 369 4.96 -22.59 -7.38
N LEU A 370 5.37 -21.61 -8.19
CA LEU A 370 6.18 -20.48 -7.70
C LEU A 370 5.36 -19.62 -6.71
N LEU A 371 4.10 -19.36 -7.06
CA LEU A 371 3.18 -18.67 -6.14
C LEU A 371 2.99 -19.47 -4.85
N THR A 372 2.92 -20.81 -4.92
CA THR A 372 2.79 -21.67 -3.74
C THR A 372 4.01 -21.59 -2.83
N GLY A 373 5.22 -21.63 -3.40
CA GLY A 373 6.46 -21.46 -2.63
C GLY A 373 6.50 -20.12 -1.90
N ALA A 374 6.16 -19.04 -2.61
CA ALA A 374 6.09 -17.69 -2.04
C ALA A 374 4.97 -17.56 -0.98
N ALA A 375 3.81 -18.19 -1.20
CA ALA A 375 2.70 -18.19 -0.25
C ALA A 375 3.02 -18.98 1.04
N LEU A 376 3.76 -20.09 0.93
CA LEU A 376 4.25 -20.84 2.09
C LEU A 376 5.26 -20.00 2.91
N LEU A 377 6.16 -19.30 2.23
CA LEU A 377 7.09 -18.39 2.91
C LEU A 377 6.32 -17.25 3.60
N LEU A 378 5.32 -16.68 2.93
CA LEU A 378 4.43 -15.66 3.50
C LEU A 378 3.74 -16.18 4.77
N GLY A 379 3.15 -17.36 4.70
CA GLY A 379 2.50 -18.00 5.86
C GLY A 379 3.45 -18.22 7.03
N ALA A 380 4.68 -18.70 6.76
CA ALA A 380 5.71 -18.88 7.77
C ALA A 380 6.11 -17.53 8.43
N LEU A 381 6.37 -16.50 7.63
CA LEU A 381 6.68 -15.16 8.14
C LEU A 381 5.54 -14.58 8.96
N LEU A 382 4.28 -14.75 8.51
CA LEU A 382 3.10 -14.28 9.23
C LEU A 382 2.97 -14.94 10.61
N VAL A 383 3.08 -16.27 10.66
CA VAL A 383 3.02 -17.02 11.93
C VAL A 383 4.13 -16.59 12.89
N VAL A 384 5.35 -16.40 12.39
CA VAL A 384 6.48 -15.95 13.22
C VAL A 384 6.26 -14.53 13.73
N SER A 385 5.73 -13.61 12.88
CA SER A 385 5.47 -12.23 13.27
C SER A 385 4.42 -12.14 14.37
N VAL A 386 3.31 -12.86 14.22
CA VAL A 386 2.23 -12.87 15.22
C VAL A 386 2.68 -13.50 16.55
N ARG A 387 3.44 -14.59 16.50
CA ARG A 387 4.00 -15.21 17.73
C ARG A 387 4.97 -14.30 18.46
N ARG A 388 5.77 -13.50 17.73
CA ARG A 388 6.68 -12.52 18.33
C ARG A 388 5.92 -11.36 18.94
N ALA A 389 4.92 -10.82 18.23
CA ALA A 389 4.06 -9.76 18.75
C ALA A 389 3.29 -10.21 20.01
N GLY A 390 2.77 -11.44 20.03
CA GLY A 390 2.11 -12.01 21.20
C GLY A 390 3.04 -12.16 22.41
N ARG A 391 4.31 -12.53 22.20
CA ARG A 391 5.32 -12.59 23.27
C ARG A 391 5.72 -11.21 23.78
N ALA A 392 5.77 -10.22 22.92
CA ALA A 392 6.04 -8.83 23.30
C ALA A 392 4.87 -8.18 24.06
N SER A 393 3.66 -8.74 23.90
CA SER A 393 2.43 -8.31 24.59
C SER A 393 2.12 -9.14 25.86
N GLU A 394 2.91 -10.19 26.14
CA GLU A 394 2.82 -10.85 27.45
C GLU A 394 3.20 -9.80 28.51
N PRO A 395 2.33 -9.56 29.50
CA PRO A 395 2.66 -8.59 30.54
C PRO A 395 3.99 -9.00 31.18
N ALA A 396 4.93 -8.06 31.20
CA ALA A 396 6.18 -8.24 31.89
C ALA A 396 5.91 -8.81 33.29
N ARG A 397 6.66 -9.82 33.67
CA ARG A 397 6.56 -10.28 35.05
C ARG A 397 7.15 -9.21 35.94
N PRO A 398 6.50 -8.88 37.08
CA PRO A 398 7.04 -7.89 38.00
C PRO A 398 8.51 -8.13 38.39
N GLU A 399 8.98 -9.39 38.27
CA GLU A 399 10.31 -9.82 38.62
C GLU A 399 11.37 -9.55 37.51
N ASP A 400 10.94 -9.42 36.24
CA ASP A 400 11.81 -9.27 35.06
C ASP A 400 11.57 -7.95 34.31
N LEU A 401 11.23 -6.88 35.03
CA LEU A 401 10.84 -5.58 34.49
C LEU A 401 11.99 -4.94 33.70
N ALA A 402 11.82 -4.72 32.41
CA ALA A 402 12.78 -3.99 31.57
C ALA A 402 12.64 -2.48 31.74
N CYS A 403 13.71 -1.70 31.51
CA CYS A 403 13.69 -0.22 31.60
C CYS A 403 12.56 0.42 30.80
N ARG A 404 12.25 -0.11 29.60
CA ARG A 404 11.16 0.38 28.75
C ARG A 404 9.80 0.20 29.39
N GLU A 405 9.55 -0.93 30.01
CA GLU A 405 8.30 -1.29 30.66
C GLU A 405 8.09 -0.47 31.93
N LEU A 406 9.18 -0.14 32.65
CA LEU A 406 9.12 0.77 33.78
C LEU A 406 8.64 2.16 33.34
N VAL A 407 9.09 2.66 32.18
CA VAL A 407 8.65 3.97 31.65
C VAL A 407 7.13 3.99 31.45
N ASP A 408 6.54 2.91 30.94
CA ASP A 408 5.09 2.78 30.71
C ASP A 408 4.30 2.76 32.05
N LEU A 409 4.92 2.31 33.13
CA LEU A 409 4.32 2.21 34.47
C LEU A 409 4.52 3.46 35.37
N VAL A 410 5.31 4.44 34.89
CA VAL A 410 5.67 5.61 35.73
C VAL A 410 4.45 6.41 36.16
N THR A 411 3.46 6.59 35.31
CA THR A 411 2.22 7.32 35.64
C THR A 411 1.47 6.59 36.73
N ASP A 412 1.23 5.28 36.59
CA ASP A 412 0.54 4.45 37.58
C ASP A 412 1.31 4.38 38.92
N LEU A 413 2.65 4.43 38.87
CA LEU A 413 3.49 4.52 40.06
C LEU A 413 3.31 5.84 40.78
N LEU A 414 3.27 6.97 40.06
CA LEU A 414 3.10 8.29 40.62
C LEU A 414 1.71 8.49 41.19
N ASP A 415 0.70 7.93 40.54
CA ASP A 415 -0.71 8.00 40.98
C ASP A 415 -1.04 6.95 42.07
N GLY A 416 -0.08 6.08 42.44
CA GLY A 416 -0.28 5.02 43.41
C GLY A 416 -1.22 3.91 42.95
N ALA A 417 -1.48 3.79 41.66
CA ALA A 417 -2.42 2.86 41.02
C ALA A 417 -1.84 1.44 40.82
N LEU A 418 -0.54 1.24 41.05
CA LEU A 418 0.09 -0.07 40.86
C LEU A 418 -0.34 -1.08 41.92
N SER A 419 -0.60 -2.32 41.48
CA SER A 419 -0.82 -3.45 42.40
C SER A 419 0.43 -3.72 43.26
N PRO A 420 0.30 -4.36 44.43
CA PRO A 420 1.44 -4.64 45.31
C PRO A 420 2.58 -5.43 44.64
N ALA A 421 2.26 -6.37 43.75
CA ALA A 421 3.23 -7.15 43.00
C ALA A 421 4.04 -6.29 42.03
N TRP A 422 3.37 -5.43 41.28
CA TRP A 422 4.03 -4.51 40.31
C TRP A 422 4.86 -3.44 41.03
N ARG A 423 4.35 -2.89 42.15
CA ARG A 423 5.10 -1.93 42.96
C ARG A 423 6.43 -2.53 43.44
N LYS A 424 6.41 -3.77 43.97
CA LYS A 424 7.62 -4.48 44.38
C LYS A 424 8.61 -4.70 43.24
N GLY A 425 8.13 -5.06 42.03
CA GLY A 425 8.95 -5.22 40.84
C GLY A 425 9.62 -3.91 40.40
N VAL A 426 8.85 -2.82 40.37
CA VAL A 426 9.36 -1.47 40.06
C VAL A 426 10.40 -1.02 41.10
N GLU A 427 10.17 -1.21 42.36
CA GLU A 427 11.13 -0.87 43.45
C GLU A 427 12.42 -1.68 43.33
N ALA A 428 12.32 -2.98 43.01
CA ALA A 428 13.48 -3.83 42.76
C ALA A 428 14.28 -3.35 41.53
N HIS A 429 13.60 -3.01 40.44
CA HIS A 429 14.24 -2.47 39.24
C HIS A 429 14.95 -1.13 39.51
N LEU A 430 14.29 -0.20 40.19
CA LEU A 430 14.86 1.11 40.53
C LEU A 430 16.10 0.96 41.43
N SER A 431 16.13 -0.03 42.33
CA SER A 431 17.31 -0.30 43.15
C SER A 431 18.52 -0.85 42.36
N ALA A 432 18.27 -1.43 41.18
CA ALA A 432 19.27 -2.03 40.30
C ALA A 432 19.64 -1.20 39.08
N CYS A 433 18.89 -0.13 38.77
CA CYS A 433 19.06 0.68 37.56
C CYS A 433 19.10 2.19 37.84
N ASP A 434 20.29 2.78 37.87
CA ASP A 434 20.51 4.20 38.10
C ASP A 434 19.83 5.09 37.05
N GLY A 435 19.79 4.66 35.78
CA GLY A 435 19.15 5.39 34.68
C GLY A 435 17.65 5.55 34.88
N CYS A 436 16.94 4.50 35.32
CA CYS A 436 15.50 4.56 35.60
C CYS A 436 15.20 5.35 36.87
N THR A 437 16.07 5.29 37.88
CA THR A 437 15.95 6.09 39.08
C THR A 437 16.10 7.57 38.79
N GLU A 438 17.06 7.96 37.98
CA GLU A 438 17.25 9.35 37.53
C GLU A 438 16.06 9.83 36.67
N TYR A 439 15.58 8.97 35.74
CA TYR A 439 14.39 9.27 34.93
C TYR A 439 13.16 9.56 35.79
N LEU A 440 12.87 8.71 36.75
CA LEU A 440 11.75 8.91 37.69
C LEU A 440 11.89 10.21 38.50
N ARG A 441 13.12 10.54 38.91
CA ARG A 441 13.42 11.79 39.62
C ARG A 441 13.10 13.00 38.73
N GLN A 442 13.47 12.99 37.46
CA GLN A 442 13.18 14.06 36.48
C GLN A 442 11.69 14.24 36.25
N ILE A 443 10.95 13.15 36.10
CA ILE A 443 9.48 13.21 35.94
C ILE A 443 8.82 13.80 37.19
N ARG A 444 9.18 13.37 38.37
CA ARG A 444 8.65 13.94 39.65
C ARG A 444 8.92 15.42 39.73
N THR A 445 10.14 15.88 39.46
CA THR A 445 10.49 17.30 39.46
C THR A 445 9.66 18.10 38.47
N THR A 446 9.40 17.54 37.29
CA THR A 446 8.58 18.19 36.27
C THR A 446 7.12 18.28 36.68
N VAL A 447 6.53 17.21 37.24
CA VAL A 447 5.15 17.20 37.72
C VAL A 447 4.98 18.19 38.86
N GLU A 448 5.92 18.27 39.84
CA GLU A 448 5.90 19.23 40.91
C GLU A 448 6.01 20.68 40.42
N ALA A 449 6.87 20.94 39.42
CA ALA A 449 6.99 22.28 38.82
C ALA A 449 5.70 22.72 38.13
N LEU A 450 5.05 21.81 37.38
CA LEU A 450 3.76 22.06 36.74
C LEU A 450 2.63 22.27 37.79
N GLY A 451 2.65 21.50 38.86
CA GLY A 451 1.71 21.65 39.96
C GLY A 451 1.78 23.05 40.63
N ARG A 452 2.99 23.57 40.83
CA ARG A 452 3.23 24.94 41.35
C ARG A 452 2.71 26.02 40.38
N LEU A 453 2.93 25.86 39.08
CA LEU A 453 2.41 26.81 38.08
C LEU A 453 0.87 26.84 38.09
N ARG A 454 0.21 25.70 38.24
CA ARG A 454 -1.26 25.62 38.32
C ARG A 454 -1.82 26.28 39.58
N ALA A 455 -1.13 26.16 40.69
CA ALA A 455 -1.52 26.84 41.95
C ALA A 455 -1.39 28.37 41.84
N HIS A 456 -0.40 28.89 41.08
CA HIS A 456 -0.26 30.33 40.83
C HIS A 456 -1.28 30.90 39.84
N THR A 457 -1.79 30.08 38.88
CA THR A 457 -2.78 30.54 37.87
C THR A 457 -4.23 30.59 38.42
N VAL A 458 -4.50 29.97 39.55
CA VAL A 458 -5.86 29.97 40.19
C VAL A 458 -6.08 31.22 41.06
N GLN A 459 -5.07 32.08 41.28
CA GLN A 459 -5.22 33.38 41.97
C GLN A 459 -5.32 34.53 40.95
N LEU A 460 -6.31 34.52 40.07
CA LEU A 460 -6.76 35.74 39.39
C LEU A 460 -7.82 36.39 40.27
N PRO A 461 -7.64 37.70 40.65
CA PRO A 461 -8.61 38.39 41.47
C PRO A 461 -9.94 38.65 40.74
N PRO A 462 -11.02 38.98 41.46
CA PRO A 462 -12.38 39.08 40.96
C PRO A 462 -12.62 40.15 39.91
#